data_48ad8481b7e5a8f2f09ca55937833efb
#
_entry.id   48ad8481b7e5a8f2f09ca55937833efb
#
_cell.length_a   1.000
_cell.length_b   1.000
_cell.length_c   1.000
_cell.angle_alpha   90.00
_cell.angle_beta   90.00
_cell.angle_gamma   90.00
#
_symmetry.space_group_name_H-M   'P 1'
#
loop_
_entity.id
_entity.type
_entity.pdbx_description
1 polymer ?
#
loop_
_entity_poly.entity_id
_entity_poly.type
_entity_poly.pdbx_seq_one_letter_code
_entity_poly.pdbx_strand_id
1 'polypeptide(L)'
;MSLEASTDLAGLAERLRAHPAIRSKLGIGRAAAGLGLSAASPGRPGDDAAALPNGQGWDLLAGEGFIPGFVEENPWFAGWCGVMVNLSDIAAMGGRATAVLDQIWAPSAEAARPLMEGLRDASAAYGVPLVGGHTNFGAPALGLAVSVLGKAEALVTSFDARPGDMLIAAADPRGRYINFDNFCAALEAPPARLRGDLALLPELAAAGLVRAGKDVSQGGIIGTALMLAECSGVAIEIDLDALAPPPGIAPERWLRTFPSFGFLLSVAPGDANAVCARFAARGLDANAVGRVLPGSAVTLADGRDRAPFWDHAATPYLDLGVPHA
;
A
#
# COMPACT_ATOMS: atom_id res chain seq x y z
N MET A 1 14.07 -6.98 22.21
CA MET A 1 15.23 -6.11 22.52
C MET A 1 14.64 -4.71 22.59
N SER A 2 14.35 -4.22 23.80
CA SER A 2 13.82 -2.87 24.01
C SER A 2 14.81 -1.85 23.44
N LEU A 3 14.30 -0.77 22.86
CA LEU A 3 15.05 0.42 22.43
C LEU A 3 15.72 1.06 23.66
N GLU A 4 16.89 0.51 24.06
CA GLU A 4 17.74 1.06 25.12
C GLU A 4 18.69 2.11 24.51
N ALA A 5 18.14 3.17 24.03
CA ALA A 5 18.69 4.52 23.98
C ALA A 5 17.48 5.41 23.70
N SER A 6 17.29 6.49 24.44
CA SER A 6 16.26 7.49 24.16
C SER A 6 16.30 7.80 22.67
N THR A 7 15.40 7.20 21.92
CA THR A 7 15.25 7.51 20.49
C THR A 7 14.77 8.95 20.45
N ASP A 8 15.59 9.85 19.90
CA ASP A 8 15.16 11.22 19.64
C ASP A 8 14.01 11.17 18.62
N LEU A 9 12.78 11.09 19.13
CA LEU A 9 11.57 11.02 18.30
C LEU A 9 11.45 12.22 17.37
N ALA A 10 11.88 13.39 17.81
CA ALA A 10 11.85 14.59 16.99
C ALA A 10 12.82 14.47 15.82
N GLY A 11 14.06 14.02 16.09
CA GLY A 11 15.05 13.76 15.04
C GLY A 11 14.62 12.62 14.10
N LEU A 12 13.99 11.56 14.59
CA LEU A 12 13.41 10.51 13.76
C LEU A 12 12.32 11.08 12.83
N ALA A 13 11.40 11.88 13.38
CA ALA A 13 10.34 12.52 12.60
C ALA A 13 10.91 13.43 11.50
N GLU A 14 11.98 14.18 11.79
CA GLU A 14 12.64 15.04 10.79
C GLU A 14 13.28 14.23 9.67
N ARG A 15 14.03 13.17 9.99
CA ARG A 15 14.65 12.29 8.99
C ARG A 15 13.62 11.63 8.09
N LEU A 16 12.52 11.12 8.66
CA LEU A 16 11.44 10.51 7.90
C LEU A 16 10.73 11.53 7.01
N ARG A 17 10.42 12.74 7.52
CA ARG A 17 9.81 13.82 6.70
C ARG A 17 10.68 14.23 5.51
N ALA A 18 12.00 14.24 5.68
CA ALA A 18 12.95 14.57 4.63
C ALA A 18 13.15 13.44 3.61
N HIS A 19 12.71 12.21 3.92
CA HIS A 19 12.97 11.04 3.08
C HIS A 19 12.29 11.15 1.71
N PRO A 20 12.99 10.85 0.60
CA PRO A 20 12.42 10.95 -0.75
C PRO A 20 11.12 10.18 -0.95
N ALA A 21 10.99 8.98 -0.37
CA ALA A 21 9.79 8.16 -0.46
C ALA A 21 8.54 8.81 0.17
N ILE A 22 8.73 9.61 1.24
CA ILE A 22 7.65 10.41 1.83
C ILE A 22 7.33 11.62 0.95
N ARG A 23 8.36 12.32 0.48
CA ARG A 23 8.19 13.56 -0.28
C ARG A 23 7.66 13.34 -1.70
N SER A 24 7.87 12.17 -2.29
CA SER A 24 7.41 11.85 -3.66
C SER A 24 5.88 11.95 -3.81
N LYS A 25 5.14 11.73 -2.75
CA LYS A 25 3.65 11.79 -2.75
C LYS A 25 3.09 13.22 -2.81
N LEU A 26 3.88 14.25 -2.42
CA LEU A 26 3.45 15.66 -2.39
C LEU A 26 3.06 16.25 -3.75
N GLY A 27 3.32 15.55 -4.84
CA GLY A 27 2.96 15.97 -6.19
C GLY A 27 1.64 15.41 -6.72
N ILE A 28 1.00 14.48 -5.98
CA ILE A 28 -0.16 13.72 -6.46
C ILE A 28 -1.36 14.63 -6.74
N GLY A 29 -1.66 15.58 -5.84
CA GLY A 29 -2.78 16.51 -6.04
C GLY A 29 -2.62 17.37 -7.29
N ARG A 30 -1.39 17.82 -7.60
CA ARG A 30 -1.13 18.57 -8.84
C ARG A 30 -1.35 17.71 -10.08
N ALA A 31 -0.98 16.43 -10.05
CA ALA A 31 -1.25 15.51 -11.15
C ALA A 31 -2.76 15.27 -11.31
N ALA A 32 -3.47 15.02 -10.22
CA ALA A 32 -4.92 14.86 -10.22
C ALA A 32 -5.64 16.11 -10.76
N ALA A 33 -5.27 17.30 -10.29
CA ALA A 33 -5.81 18.56 -10.76
C ALA A 33 -5.53 18.80 -12.26
N GLY A 34 -4.33 18.45 -12.73
CA GLY A 34 -3.95 18.51 -14.14
C GLY A 34 -4.80 17.61 -15.04
N LEU A 35 -5.33 16.51 -14.49
CA LEU A 35 -6.26 15.61 -15.15
C LEU A 35 -7.75 16.00 -14.97
N GLY A 36 -8.03 17.08 -14.23
CA GLY A 36 -9.38 17.51 -13.89
C GLY A 36 -10.08 16.61 -12.88
N LEU A 37 -9.32 15.82 -12.11
CA LEU A 37 -9.85 14.94 -11.07
C LEU A 37 -10.05 15.70 -9.76
N SER A 38 -11.13 15.36 -9.04
CA SER A 38 -11.49 15.94 -7.75
C SER A 38 -12.22 14.90 -6.89
N ALA A 39 -12.52 15.24 -5.65
CA ALA A 39 -13.32 14.39 -4.76
C ALA A 39 -14.71 14.03 -5.33
N ALA A 40 -15.24 14.81 -6.30
CA ALA A 40 -16.50 14.53 -6.98
C ALA A 40 -16.36 13.67 -8.24
N SER A 41 -15.14 13.31 -8.65
CA SER A 41 -14.91 12.48 -9.82
C SER A 41 -15.37 11.04 -9.58
N PRO A 42 -15.88 10.33 -10.61
CA PRO A 42 -16.11 8.89 -10.52
C PRO A 42 -14.84 8.17 -10.06
N GLY A 43 -14.99 7.23 -9.12
CA GLY A 43 -13.86 6.49 -8.56
C GLY A 43 -13.07 7.26 -7.51
N ARG A 44 -13.48 8.45 -7.12
CA ARG A 44 -12.95 9.30 -6.04
C ARG A 44 -11.43 9.13 -5.78
N PRO A 45 -10.57 10.04 -6.32
CA PRO A 45 -9.12 9.95 -6.17
C PRO A 45 -8.69 9.92 -4.70
N GLY A 46 -7.61 9.19 -4.38
CA GLY A 46 -7.05 9.08 -3.03
C GLY A 46 -7.12 7.67 -2.46
N ASP A 47 -7.90 6.80 -3.09
CA ASP A 47 -7.95 5.37 -2.79
C ASP A 47 -6.95 4.57 -3.63
N ASP A 48 -6.78 3.27 -3.31
CA ASP A 48 -5.85 2.38 -4.00
C ASP A 48 -6.39 1.96 -5.37
N ALA A 49 -7.71 1.91 -5.53
CA ALA A 49 -8.37 1.70 -6.82
C ALA A 49 -9.59 2.60 -6.97
N ALA A 50 -9.93 2.94 -8.21
CA ALA A 50 -11.22 3.52 -8.54
C ALA A 50 -12.33 2.48 -8.34
N ALA A 51 -13.33 2.79 -7.53
CA ALA A 51 -14.48 1.91 -7.29
C ALA A 51 -15.70 2.44 -8.06
N LEU A 52 -16.19 1.65 -9.03
CA LEU A 52 -17.30 1.99 -9.88
C LEU A 52 -18.49 1.07 -9.57
N PRO A 53 -19.67 1.60 -9.17
CA PRO A 53 -20.84 0.76 -8.90
C PRO A 53 -21.26 -0.06 -10.13
N ASN A 54 -21.52 -1.37 -9.96
CA ASN A 54 -21.93 -2.25 -11.05
C ASN A 54 -23.30 -2.93 -10.84
N GLY A 55 -24.08 -2.46 -9.88
CA GLY A 55 -25.42 -2.98 -9.54
C GLY A 55 -25.45 -4.19 -8.62
N GLN A 56 -24.34 -4.88 -8.41
CA GLN A 56 -24.20 -6.03 -7.49
C GLN A 56 -23.01 -5.87 -6.53
N GLY A 57 -22.36 -4.71 -6.55
CA GLY A 57 -21.15 -4.39 -5.83
C GLY A 57 -20.36 -3.36 -6.62
N TRP A 58 -19.07 -3.61 -6.81
CA TRP A 58 -18.13 -2.64 -7.35
C TRP A 58 -17.20 -3.30 -8.36
N ASP A 59 -17.00 -2.66 -9.50
CA ASP A 59 -15.86 -2.89 -10.36
C ASP A 59 -14.71 -2.00 -9.85
N LEU A 60 -13.53 -2.60 -9.67
CA LEU A 60 -12.33 -1.93 -9.21
C LEU A 60 -11.33 -1.81 -10.35
N LEU A 61 -10.78 -0.61 -10.55
CA LEU A 61 -9.78 -0.35 -11.57
C LEU A 61 -8.59 0.39 -10.95
N ALA A 62 -7.42 -0.23 -10.98
CA ALA A 62 -6.16 0.37 -10.57
C ALA A 62 -5.11 0.28 -11.67
N GLY A 63 -4.03 1.05 -11.54
CA GLY A 63 -2.93 0.98 -12.46
C GLY A 63 -1.70 1.72 -11.94
N GLU A 64 -0.53 1.09 -12.12
CA GLU A 64 0.77 1.57 -11.68
C GLU A 64 1.71 1.80 -12.84
N GLY A 65 2.35 2.98 -12.87
CA GLY A 65 3.49 3.28 -13.73
C GLY A 65 4.79 3.16 -12.95
N PHE A 66 5.73 2.34 -13.44
CA PHE A 66 6.95 2.02 -12.71
C PHE A 66 8.07 3.03 -13.00
N ILE A 67 8.82 3.39 -11.95
CA ILE A 67 9.98 4.28 -12.05
C ILE A 67 11.01 3.64 -12.99
N PRO A 68 11.50 4.35 -14.05
CA PRO A 68 12.39 3.77 -15.04
C PRO A 68 13.64 3.11 -14.46
N GLY A 69 14.31 3.74 -13.50
CA GLY A 69 15.50 3.15 -12.86
C GLY A 69 15.22 1.84 -12.11
N PHE A 70 14.02 1.65 -11.55
CA PHE A 70 13.62 0.38 -10.95
C PHE A 70 13.42 -0.70 -12.00
N VAL A 71 12.81 -0.35 -13.15
CA VAL A 71 12.59 -1.29 -14.25
C VAL A 71 13.92 -1.72 -14.89
N GLU A 72 14.86 -0.79 -15.06
CA GLU A 72 16.17 -1.06 -15.67
C GLU A 72 17.09 -1.87 -14.76
N GLU A 73 17.06 -1.64 -13.44
CA GLU A 73 17.93 -2.32 -12.48
C GLU A 73 17.64 -3.82 -12.40
N ASN A 74 16.36 -4.21 -12.39
CA ASN A 74 15.96 -5.61 -12.35
C ASN A 74 14.65 -5.82 -13.12
N PRO A 75 14.70 -5.97 -14.46
CA PRO A 75 13.50 -6.04 -15.29
C PRO A 75 12.56 -7.20 -14.94
N TRP A 76 13.10 -8.37 -14.59
CA TRP A 76 12.26 -9.50 -14.19
C TRP A 76 11.49 -9.20 -12.89
N PHE A 77 12.17 -8.63 -11.89
CA PHE A 77 11.52 -8.27 -10.63
C PHE A 77 10.53 -7.12 -10.80
N ALA A 78 10.83 -6.17 -11.68
CA ALA A 78 9.89 -5.11 -12.03
C ALA A 78 8.61 -5.66 -12.66
N GLY A 79 8.72 -6.64 -13.58
CA GLY A 79 7.59 -7.36 -14.14
C GLY A 79 6.78 -8.11 -13.08
N TRP A 80 7.45 -8.81 -12.16
CA TRP A 80 6.79 -9.45 -11.02
C TRP A 80 6.01 -8.44 -10.17
N CYS A 81 6.66 -7.34 -9.79
CA CYS A 81 6.03 -6.27 -9.01
C CYS A 81 4.86 -5.65 -9.75
N GLY A 82 4.93 -5.55 -11.09
CA GLY A 82 3.85 -5.03 -11.92
C GLY A 82 2.52 -5.72 -11.67
N VAL A 83 2.52 -7.03 -11.52
CA VAL A 83 1.32 -7.79 -11.12
C VAL A 83 1.06 -7.62 -9.62
N MET A 84 2.04 -7.92 -8.78
CA MET A 84 1.89 -8.02 -7.33
C MET A 84 1.30 -6.76 -6.69
N VAL A 85 1.84 -5.57 -7.00
CA VAL A 85 1.37 -4.32 -6.36
C VAL A 85 -0.06 -3.98 -6.79
N ASN A 86 -0.40 -4.14 -8.07
CA ASN A 86 -1.75 -3.91 -8.55
C ASN A 86 -2.79 -4.86 -7.92
N LEU A 87 -2.38 -6.11 -7.62
CA LEU A 87 -3.26 -7.02 -6.88
C LEU A 87 -3.44 -6.60 -5.42
N SER A 88 -2.42 -5.98 -4.81
CA SER A 88 -2.50 -5.42 -3.46
C SER A 88 -3.48 -4.25 -3.40
N ASP A 89 -3.48 -3.36 -4.40
CA ASP A 89 -4.45 -2.26 -4.52
C ASP A 89 -5.90 -2.80 -4.50
N ILE A 90 -6.18 -3.81 -5.33
CA ILE A 90 -7.50 -4.42 -5.38
C ILE A 90 -7.87 -5.08 -4.06
N ALA A 91 -6.93 -5.79 -3.43
CA ALA A 91 -7.16 -6.44 -2.15
C ALA A 91 -7.41 -5.41 -1.03
N ALA A 92 -6.66 -4.31 -0.98
CA ALA A 92 -6.85 -3.22 -0.01
C ALA A 92 -8.27 -2.66 -0.04
N MET A 93 -8.87 -2.61 -1.25
CA MET A 93 -10.27 -2.20 -1.45
C MET A 93 -11.30 -3.27 -1.09
N GLY A 94 -10.90 -4.41 -0.50
CA GLY A 94 -11.80 -5.54 -0.21
C GLY A 94 -12.18 -6.34 -1.45
N GLY A 95 -11.45 -6.21 -2.54
CA GLY A 95 -11.74 -6.82 -3.83
C GLY A 95 -10.89 -8.05 -4.16
N ARG A 96 -11.27 -8.68 -5.28
CA ARG A 96 -10.51 -9.75 -5.93
C ARG A 96 -10.18 -9.34 -7.36
N ALA A 97 -8.90 -9.40 -7.71
CA ALA A 97 -8.45 -9.12 -9.07
C ALA A 97 -8.97 -10.18 -10.04
N THR A 98 -9.37 -9.76 -11.23
CA THR A 98 -9.96 -10.62 -12.27
C THR A 98 -9.14 -10.68 -13.54
N ALA A 99 -8.40 -9.61 -13.86
CA ALA A 99 -7.57 -9.53 -15.05
C ALA A 99 -6.50 -8.45 -14.92
N VAL A 100 -5.37 -8.64 -15.60
CA VAL A 100 -4.24 -7.71 -15.66
C VAL A 100 -3.94 -7.36 -17.11
N LEU A 101 -3.62 -6.09 -17.39
CA LEU A 101 -3.12 -5.56 -18.66
C LEU A 101 -1.75 -4.92 -18.44
N ASP A 102 -0.83 -5.09 -19.40
CA ASP A 102 0.47 -4.42 -19.38
C ASP A 102 0.60 -3.35 -20.47
N GLN A 103 1.47 -2.38 -20.25
CA GLN A 103 2.01 -1.47 -21.24
C GLN A 103 3.53 -1.46 -21.11
N ILE A 104 4.22 -1.89 -22.16
CA ILE A 104 5.67 -2.04 -22.18
C ILE A 104 6.29 -1.16 -23.25
N TRP A 105 7.32 -0.46 -22.89
CA TRP A 105 8.27 0.21 -23.80
C TRP A 105 9.62 -0.47 -23.67
N ALA A 106 10.27 -0.77 -24.80
CA ALA A 106 11.57 -1.44 -24.78
C ALA A 106 12.39 -1.11 -26.03
N PRO A 107 13.74 -1.13 -25.93
CA PRO A 107 14.59 -0.99 -27.11
C PRO A 107 14.40 -2.13 -28.12
N SER A 108 14.18 -3.36 -27.65
CA SER A 108 13.97 -4.54 -28.48
C SER A 108 13.19 -5.63 -27.73
N ALA A 109 12.78 -6.67 -28.43
CA ALA A 109 12.13 -7.84 -27.83
C ALA A 109 13.04 -8.58 -26.85
N GLU A 110 14.34 -8.63 -27.12
CA GLU A 110 15.33 -9.25 -26.24
C GLU A 110 15.46 -8.50 -24.93
N ALA A 111 15.47 -7.16 -24.99
CA ALA A 111 15.54 -6.30 -23.81
C ALA A 111 14.26 -6.40 -22.96
N ALA A 112 13.09 -6.56 -23.59
CA ALA A 112 11.81 -6.73 -22.90
C ALA A 112 11.61 -8.11 -22.25
N ARG A 113 12.31 -9.14 -22.71
CA ARG A 113 12.07 -10.54 -22.33
C ARG A 113 12.06 -10.76 -20.82
N PRO A 114 13.06 -10.33 -20.02
CA PRO A 114 13.01 -10.55 -18.57
C PRO A 114 11.79 -9.90 -17.92
N LEU A 115 11.42 -8.72 -18.38
CA LEU A 115 10.24 -7.99 -17.87
C LEU A 115 8.94 -8.77 -18.13
N MET A 116 8.78 -9.28 -19.37
CA MET A 116 7.62 -10.11 -19.75
C MET A 116 7.58 -11.43 -19.00
N GLU A 117 8.75 -12.06 -18.76
CA GLU A 117 8.86 -13.27 -17.95
C GLU A 117 8.40 -13.00 -16.51
N GLY A 118 8.81 -11.90 -15.89
CA GLY A 118 8.38 -11.50 -14.57
C GLY A 118 6.86 -11.30 -14.45
N LEU A 119 6.26 -10.62 -15.41
CA LEU A 119 4.80 -10.45 -15.50
C LEU A 119 4.07 -11.79 -15.60
N ARG A 120 4.53 -12.68 -16.50
CA ARG A 120 3.95 -14.01 -16.70
C ARG A 120 4.07 -14.88 -15.44
N ASP A 121 5.24 -14.90 -14.82
CA ASP A 121 5.53 -15.75 -13.67
C ASP A 121 4.71 -15.30 -12.45
N ALA A 122 4.56 -13.97 -12.23
CA ALA A 122 3.69 -13.42 -11.19
C ALA A 122 2.21 -13.72 -11.46
N SER A 123 1.74 -13.50 -12.69
CA SER A 123 0.37 -13.83 -13.12
C SER A 123 0.03 -15.31 -12.83
N ALA A 124 0.93 -16.22 -13.16
CA ALA A 124 0.77 -17.65 -12.88
C ALA A 124 0.77 -17.96 -11.37
N ALA A 125 1.66 -17.32 -10.59
CA ALA A 125 1.76 -17.52 -9.16
C ALA A 125 0.50 -17.04 -8.43
N TYR A 126 0.03 -15.83 -8.75
CA TYR A 126 -1.17 -15.26 -8.15
C TYR A 126 -2.48 -15.81 -8.75
N GLY A 127 -2.42 -16.45 -9.92
CA GLY A 127 -3.58 -17.05 -10.57
C GLY A 127 -4.56 -16.02 -11.16
N VAL A 128 -4.06 -14.84 -11.52
CA VAL A 128 -4.82 -13.78 -12.18
C VAL A 128 -4.31 -13.64 -13.63
N PRO A 129 -5.15 -13.80 -14.64
CA PRO A 129 -4.70 -13.86 -16.04
C PRO A 129 -4.20 -12.49 -16.54
N LEU A 130 -3.07 -12.51 -17.24
CA LEU A 130 -2.69 -11.47 -18.18
C LEU A 130 -3.57 -11.64 -19.42
N VAL A 131 -4.43 -10.66 -19.71
CA VAL A 131 -5.43 -10.75 -20.78
C VAL A 131 -5.04 -9.97 -22.03
N GLY A 132 -3.92 -9.26 -21.99
CA GLY A 132 -3.38 -8.50 -23.11
C GLY A 132 -2.54 -7.34 -22.61
N GLY A 133 -2.27 -6.42 -23.52
CA GLY A 133 -1.49 -5.23 -23.25
C GLY A 133 -1.07 -4.52 -24.51
N HIS A 134 -0.09 -3.62 -24.40
CA HIS A 134 0.48 -2.93 -25.53
C HIS A 134 1.99 -2.82 -25.39
N THR A 135 2.73 -3.25 -26.42
CA THR A 135 4.19 -3.20 -26.42
C THR A 135 4.70 -2.31 -27.53
N ASN A 136 5.56 -1.35 -27.19
CA ASN A 136 6.30 -0.52 -28.15
C ASN A 136 7.77 -0.90 -28.14
N PHE A 137 8.27 -1.41 -29.26
CA PHE A 137 9.69 -1.62 -29.48
C PHE A 137 10.35 -0.38 -30.13
N GLY A 138 11.66 -0.24 -29.96
CA GLY A 138 12.42 0.93 -30.43
C GLY A 138 12.38 2.12 -29.47
N ALA A 139 11.83 1.96 -28.27
CA ALA A 139 11.93 2.96 -27.22
C ALA A 139 13.38 3.08 -26.71
N PRO A 140 13.82 4.25 -26.21
CA PRO A 140 15.20 4.44 -25.78
C PRO A 140 15.58 3.64 -24.51
N ALA A 141 14.59 3.25 -23.70
CA ALA A 141 14.76 2.59 -22.42
C ALA A 141 13.60 1.63 -22.13
N LEU A 142 13.76 0.78 -21.10
CA LEU A 142 12.66 -0.03 -20.58
C LEU A 142 11.67 0.85 -19.81
N GLY A 143 10.40 0.60 -20.03
CA GLY A 143 9.29 1.21 -19.29
C GLY A 143 8.19 0.19 -19.07
N LEU A 144 7.48 0.32 -17.96
CA LEU A 144 6.39 -0.54 -17.57
C LEU A 144 5.25 0.29 -16.95
N ALA A 145 4.04 0.04 -17.40
CA ALA A 145 2.84 0.33 -16.65
C ALA A 145 1.94 -0.92 -16.67
N VAL A 146 1.18 -1.12 -15.60
CA VAL A 146 0.27 -2.26 -15.47
C VAL A 146 -1.07 -1.75 -14.96
N SER A 147 -2.14 -2.28 -15.51
CA SER A 147 -3.50 -1.99 -15.07
C SER A 147 -4.19 -3.28 -14.63
N VAL A 148 -5.06 -3.19 -13.64
CA VAL A 148 -5.78 -4.32 -13.08
C VAL A 148 -7.27 -4.02 -12.99
N LEU A 149 -8.07 -5.00 -13.35
CA LEU A 149 -9.52 -5.03 -13.11
C LEU A 149 -9.80 -5.97 -11.94
N GLY A 150 -10.64 -5.54 -11.01
CA GLY A 150 -11.10 -6.34 -9.89
C GLY A 150 -12.59 -6.14 -9.62
N LYS A 151 -13.08 -6.88 -8.63
CA LYS A 151 -14.48 -6.77 -8.15
C LYS A 151 -14.51 -6.86 -6.64
N ALA A 152 -15.41 -6.10 -6.01
CA ALA A 152 -15.70 -6.18 -4.60
C ALA A 152 -17.21 -6.27 -4.35
N GLU A 153 -17.62 -7.12 -3.40
CA GLU A 153 -19.00 -7.18 -2.89
C GLU A 153 -19.18 -6.23 -1.70
N ALA A 154 -18.14 -6.14 -0.87
CA ALA A 154 -18.02 -5.21 0.25
C ALA A 154 -16.76 -4.36 0.04
N LEU A 155 -16.93 -3.05 0.05
CA LEU A 155 -15.86 -2.10 -0.23
C LEU A 155 -15.17 -1.70 1.08
N VAL A 156 -13.85 -1.67 1.06
CA VAL A 156 -13.00 -1.01 2.04
C VAL A 156 -12.38 0.19 1.33
N THR A 157 -12.45 1.37 1.94
CA THR A 157 -11.91 2.60 1.35
C THR A 157 -10.89 3.27 2.26
N SER A 158 -10.16 4.23 1.75
CA SER A 158 -9.29 5.11 2.54
C SER A 158 -10.04 6.24 3.26
N PHE A 159 -11.37 6.34 3.09
CA PHE A 159 -12.16 7.49 3.51
C PHE A 159 -13.00 7.25 4.78
N ASP A 160 -13.01 6.04 5.30
CA ASP A 160 -13.95 5.60 6.33
C ASP A 160 -13.32 5.31 7.70
N ALA A 161 -12.04 5.66 7.92
CA ALA A 161 -11.40 5.57 9.23
C ALA A 161 -12.07 6.56 10.21
N ARG A 162 -12.31 6.11 11.45
CA ARG A 162 -13.07 6.88 12.43
C ARG A 162 -12.30 7.06 13.73
N PRO A 163 -12.40 8.24 14.37
CA PRO A 163 -11.88 8.40 15.72
C PRO A 163 -12.36 7.31 16.66
N GLY A 164 -11.41 6.70 17.39
CA GLY A 164 -11.65 5.55 18.27
C GLY A 164 -11.29 4.20 17.66
N ASP A 165 -11.02 4.12 16.35
CA ASP A 165 -10.53 2.89 15.73
C ASP A 165 -9.08 2.59 16.13
N MET A 166 -8.76 1.29 16.15
CA MET A 166 -7.39 0.80 16.23
C MET A 166 -6.77 0.79 14.82
N LEU A 167 -5.51 1.17 14.75
CA LEU A 167 -4.73 1.08 13.52
C LEU A 167 -3.95 -0.24 13.52
N ILE A 168 -4.29 -1.14 12.60
CA ILE A 168 -3.62 -2.44 12.46
C ILE A 168 -2.65 -2.37 11.28
N ALA A 169 -1.38 -2.70 11.51
CA ALA A 169 -0.43 -2.94 10.43
C ALA A 169 -0.25 -4.45 10.26
N ALA A 170 -0.51 -4.95 9.05
CA ALA A 170 -0.32 -6.34 8.67
C ALA A 170 0.79 -6.45 7.63
N ALA A 171 1.72 -7.41 7.78
CA ALA A 171 2.79 -7.66 6.81
C ALA A 171 3.24 -9.13 6.82
N ASP A 172 3.87 -9.59 5.73
CA ASP A 172 4.56 -10.88 5.70
C ASP A 172 6.02 -10.70 6.14
N PRO A 173 6.42 -11.19 7.34
CA PRO A 173 7.77 -11.03 7.86
C PRO A 173 8.81 -11.97 7.23
N ARG A 174 8.37 -12.94 6.39
CA ARG A 174 9.19 -14.04 5.84
C ARG A 174 9.98 -13.63 4.59
N GLY A 175 10.25 -12.32 4.42
CA GLY A 175 10.91 -11.77 3.25
C GLY A 175 12.35 -11.31 3.49
N ARG A 176 12.89 -10.69 2.46
CA ARG A 176 14.16 -9.96 2.49
C ARG A 176 14.11 -8.73 1.57
N TYR A 177 15.00 -7.79 1.80
CA TYR A 177 15.17 -6.68 0.87
C TYR A 177 15.78 -7.17 -0.45
N ILE A 178 15.18 -6.80 -1.57
CA ILE A 178 15.70 -7.10 -2.91
C ILE A 178 16.52 -5.91 -3.40
N ASN A 179 15.94 -4.72 -3.43
CA ASN A 179 16.58 -3.46 -3.75
C ASN A 179 15.82 -2.33 -3.07
N PHE A 180 16.47 -1.20 -2.84
CA PHE A 180 15.90 -0.04 -2.13
C PHE A 180 15.26 -0.45 -0.79
N ASP A 181 14.04 0.00 -0.53
CA ASP A 181 13.25 -0.37 0.64
C ASP A 181 12.15 -1.41 0.32
N ASN A 182 12.31 -2.18 -0.77
CA ASN A 182 11.39 -3.25 -1.14
C ASN A 182 11.69 -4.53 -0.36
N PHE A 183 10.81 -4.90 0.57
CA PHE A 183 10.90 -6.11 1.36
C PHE A 183 10.00 -7.19 0.76
N CYS A 184 10.60 -8.18 0.12
CA CYS A 184 9.87 -9.18 -0.66
C CYS A 184 9.84 -10.54 0.04
N ALA A 185 8.65 -10.99 0.41
CA ALA A 185 8.32 -12.31 0.91
C ALA A 185 7.64 -13.19 -0.16
N ALA A 186 7.36 -12.61 -1.34
CA ALA A 186 6.53 -13.27 -2.36
C ALA A 186 7.32 -14.25 -3.25
N LEU A 187 8.58 -13.94 -3.58
CA LEU A 187 9.34 -14.71 -4.60
C LEU A 187 9.58 -16.18 -4.23
N GLU A 188 9.70 -16.47 -2.95
CA GLU A 188 9.94 -17.84 -2.46
C GLU A 188 8.65 -18.48 -1.90
N ALA A 189 7.52 -17.77 -2.01
CA ALA A 189 6.25 -18.26 -1.51
C ALA A 189 5.59 -19.25 -2.47
N PRO A 190 5.04 -20.36 -1.98
CA PRO A 190 4.17 -21.19 -2.80
C PRO A 190 2.97 -20.39 -3.31
N PRO A 191 2.52 -20.58 -4.57
CA PRO A 191 1.37 -19.87 -5.14
C PRO A 191 0.10 -19.94 -4.29
N ALA A 192 -0.18 -21.08 -3.64
CA ALA A 192 -1.33 -21.23 -2.75
C ALA A 192 -1.26 -20.29 -1.53
N ARG A 193 -0.06 -20.01 -1.01
CA ARG A 193 0.15 -19.03 0.06
C ARG A 193 -0.18 -17.63 -0.42
N LEU A 194 0.39 -17.19 -1.54
CA LEU A 194 0.17 -15.85 -2.10
C LEU A 194 -1.32 -15.56 -2.31
N ARG A 195 -2.02 -16.49 -2.95
CA ARG A 195 -3.47 -16.39 -3.22
C ARG A 195 -4.28 -16.35 -1.93
N GLY A 196 -3.97 -17.24 -1.00
CA GLY A 196 -4.68 -17.31 0.28
C GLY A 196 -4.40 -16.13 1.19
N ASP A 197 -3.21 -15.52 1.14
CA ASP A 197 -2.89 -14.35 1.93
C ASP A 197 -3.67 -13.13 1.41
N LEU A 198 -3.71 -12.88 0.10
CA LEU A 198 -4.51 -11.82 -0.49
C LEU A 198 -6.02 -12.02 -0.28
N ALA A 199 -6.50 -13.27 -0.23
CA ALA A 199 -7.91 -13.57 0.00
C ALA A 199 -8.43 -13.11 1.38
N LEU A 200 -7.53 -12.89 2.36
CA LEU A 200 -7.91 -12.37 3.68
C LEU A 200 -8.62 -11.02 3.60
N LEU A 201 -8.19 -10.12 2.71
CA LEU A 201 -8.71 -8.75 2.67
C LEU A 201 -10.19 -8.72 2.26
N PRO A 202 -10.62 -9.33 1.12
CA PRO A 202 -12.04 -9.40 0.79
C PRO A 202 -12.86 -10.23 1.78
N GLU A 203 -12.28 -11.21 2.48
CA GLU A 203 -12.97 -11.95 3.54
C GLU A 203 -13.21 -11.08 4.78
N LEU A 204 -12.24 -10.24 5.17
CA LEU A 204 -12.38 -9.27 6.26
C LEU A 204 -13.40 -8.19 5.91
N ALA A 205 -13.39 -7.72 4.65
CA ALA A 205 -14.36 -6.75 4.13
C ALA A 205 -15.79 -7.32 4.17
N ALA A 206 -15.99 -8.52 3.64
CA ALA A 206 -17.30 -9.20 3.63
C ALA A 206 -17.82 -9.49 5.05
N ALA A 207 -16.93 -9.71 6.01
CA ALA A 207 -17.29 -9.88 7.41
C ALA A 207 -17.55 -8.55 8.14
N GLY A 208 -17.33 -7.40 7.52
CA GLY A 208 -17.49 -6.07 8.12
C GLY A 208 -16.50 -5.75 9.24
N LEU A 209 -15.35 -6.44 9.26
CA LEU A 209 -14.35 -6.33 10.34
C LEU A 209 -13.35 -5.18 10.11
N VAL A 210 -13.26 -4.64 8.90
CA VAL A 210 -12.38 -3.53 8.54
C VAL A 210 -13.23 -2.36 8.06
N ARG A 211 -13.00 -1.17 8.59
CA ARG A 211 -13.74 0.05 8.23
C ARG A 211 -13.08 0.81 7.09
N ALA A 212 -11.76 0.98 7.20
CA ALA A 212 -10.95 1.63 6.18
C ALA A 212 -9.60 0.93 6.07
N GLY A 213 -8.93 1.09 4.95
CA GLY A 213 -7.62 0.49 4.74
C GLY A 213 -6.91 1.03 3.53
N LYS A 214 -5.62 0.74 3.47
CA LYS A 214 -4.74 0.94 2.32
C LYS A 214 -3.69 -0.16 2.27
N ASP A 215 -3.18 -0.46 1.08
CA ASP A 215 -1.93 -1.18 0.98
C ASP A 215 -0.76 -0.33 1.49
N VAL A 216 0.29 -0.98 2.00
CA VAL A 216 1.52 -0.30 2.40
C VAL A 216 2.42 -0.19 1.18
N SER A 217 2.41 0.98 0.55
CA SER A 217 3.18 1.29 -0.65
C SER A 217 4.49 2.03 -0.34
N GLN A 218 5.09 2.65 -1.34
CA GLN A 218 6.29 3.47 -1.19
C GLN A 218 6.09 4.58 -0.13
N GLY A 219 7.01 4.68 0.81
CA GLY A 219 6.89 5.50 2.02
C GLY A 219 6.51 4.68 3.24
N GLY A 220 6.17 3.40 3.07
CA GLY A 220 5.93 2.44 4.15
C GLY A 220 4.71 2.77 5.00
N ILE A 221 4.67 2.20 6.19
CA ILE A 221 3.60 2.43 7.17
C ILE A 221 3.37 3.93 7.42
N ILE A 222 4.45 4.71 7.51
CA ILE A 222 4.36 6.16 7.78
C ILE A 222 3.68 6.89 6.63
N GLY A 223 4.12 6.66 5.38
CA GLY A 223 3.51 7.29 4.20
C GLY A 223 2.06 6.87 4.01
N THR A 224 1.75 5.59 4.25
CA THR A 224 0.39 5.06 4.18
C THR A 224 -0.52 5.68 5.25
N ALA A 225 -0.01 5.86 6.48
CA ALA A 225 -0.76 6.53 7.55
C ALA A 225 -1.08 8.00 7.22
N LEU A 226 -0.16 8.73 6.56
CA LEU A 226 -0.44 10.10 6.09
C LEU A 226 -1.58 10.13 5.08
N MET A 227 -1.55 9.21 4.10
CA MET A 227 -2.60 9.11 3.08
C MET A 227 -3.95 8.75 3.70
N LEU A 228 -3.99 7.75 4.58
CA LEU A 228 -5.21 7.32 5.26
C LEU A 228 -5.78 8.43 6.16
N ALA A 229 -4.93 9.14 6.90
CA ALA A 229 -5.34 10.25 7.77
C ALA A 229 -5.98 11.38 6.98
N GLU A 230 -5.34 11.81 5.89
CA GLU A 230 -5.87 12.89 5.05
C GLU A 230 -7.15 12.47 4.33
N CYS A 231 -7.18 11.28 3.72
CA CYS A 231 -8.36 10.78 3.02
C CYS A 231 -9.59 10.66 3.94
N SER A 232 -9.37 10.23 5.19
CA SER A 232 -10.45 10.07 6.18
C SER A 232 -10.74 11.37 6.98
N GLY A 233 -9.91 12.39 6.87
CA GLY A 233 -10.05 13.63 7.65
C GLY A 233 -9.86 13.43 9.16
N VAL A 234 -8.89 12.58 9.56
CA VAL A 234 -8.65 12.20 10.94
C VAL A 234 -7.20 12.40 11.35
N ALA A 235 -6.93 12.39 12.65
CA ALA A 235 -5.58 12.26 13.20
C ALA A 235 -5.24 10.77 13.40
N ILE A 236 -3.95 10.45 13.32
CA ILE A 236 -3.43 9.10 13.59
C ILE A 236 -2.24 9.20 14.54
N GLU A 237 -2.27 8.43 15.62
CA GLU A 237 -1.11 8.21 16.49
C GLU A 237 -0.52 6.84 16.19
N ILE A 238 0.78 6.78 15.87
CA ILE A 238 1.52 5.55 15.63
C ILE A 238 2.38 5.25 16.84
N ASP A 239 2.19 4.08 17.43
CA ASP A 239 2.97 3.55 18.55
C ASP A 239 4.16 2.76 18.01
N LEU A 240 5.35 3.32 18.15
CA LEU A 240 6.60 2.71 17.68
C LEU A 240 7.00 1.48 18.47
N ASP A 241 6.57 1.37 19.73
CA ASP A 241 6.85 0.20 20.57
C ASP A 241 6.00 -1.01 20.16
N ALA A 242 4.86 -0.77 19.49
CA ALA A 242 3.99 -1.81 18.95
C ALA A 242 4.41 -2.31 17.56
N LEU A 243 5.39 -1.65 16.92
CA LEU A 243 5.94 -2.12 15.66
C LEU A 243 6.81 -3.37 15.88
N ALA A 244 6.61 -4.39 15.05
CA ALA A 244 7.38 -5.63 15.08
C ALA A 244 8.18 -5.81 13.78
N PRO A 245 9.30 -5.10 13.57
CA PRO A 245 10.14 -5.31 12.41
C PRO A 245 10.71 -6.73 12.42
N PRO A 246 10.88 -7.39 11.25
CA PRO A 246 11.56 -8.67 11.18
C PRO A 246 12.95 -8.63 11.81
N PRO A 247 13.47 -9.77 12.32
CA PRO A 247 14.77 -9.81 13.00
C PRO A 247 15.90 -9.20 12.17
N GLY A 248 16.68 -8.32 12.81
CA GLY A 248 17.82 -7.66 12.18
C GLY A 248 17.47 -6.41 11.34
N ILE A 249 16.21 -6.04 11.24
CA ILE A 249 15.77 -4.84 10.54
C ILE A 249 15.56 -3.70 11.54
N ALA A 250 16.21 -2.56 11.28
CA ALA A 250 16.05 -1.38 12.10
C ALA A 250 14.61 -0.83 12.01
N PRO A 251 13.98 -0.43 13.13
CA PRO A 251 12.62 0.12 13.14
C PRO A 251 12.44 1.29 12.19
N GLU A 252 13.38 2.22 12.12
CA GLU A 252 13.33 3.35 11.18
C GLU A 252 13.25 2.91 9.72
N ARG A 253 13.97 1.84 9.34
CA ARG A 253 13.86 1.29 8.00
C ARG A 253 12.51 0.62 7.76
N TRP A 254 12.01 -0.12 8.76
CA TRP A 254 10.73 -0.81 8.67
C TRP A 254 9.56 0.16 8.48
N LEU A 255 9.60 1.31 9.15
CA LEU A 255 8.58 2.36 9.01
C LEU A 255 8.38 2.87 7.58
N ARG A 256 9.43 2.83 6.75
CA ARG A 256 9.38 3.27 5.34
C ARG A 256 9.46 2.14 4.33
N THR A 257 9.47 0.90 4.81
CA THR A 257 9.55 -0.30 3.97
C THR A 257 8.29 -0.47 3.12
N PHE A 258 8.51 -0.82 1.84
CA PHE A 258 7.47 -1.29 0.94
C PHE A 258 7.48 -2.83 0.94
N PRO A 259 6.57 -3.49 1.67
CA PRO A 259 6.51 -4.94 1.72
C PRO A 259 5.72 -5.51 0.54
N SER A 260 6.08 -6.70 0.08
CA SER A 260 5.33 -7.43 -0.97
C SER A 260 3.91 -7.88 -0.54
N PHE A 261 3.65 -7.87 0.75
CA PHE A 261 2.35 -8.01 1.38
C PHE A 261 2.35 -7.11 2.60
N GLY A 262 1.55 -6.07 2.56
CA GLY A 262 1.43 -5.13 3.67
C GLY A 262 0.18 -4.28 3.55
N PHE A 263 -0.54 -4.12 4.67
CA PHE A 263 -1.77 -3.34 4.75
C PHE A 263 -1.84 -2.58 6.05
N LEU A 264 -2.41 -1.38 5.98
CA LEU A 264 -2.74 -0.55 7.13
C LEU A 264 -4.26 -0.44 7.22
N LEU A 265 -4.85 -0.95 8.30
CA LEU A 265 -6.28 -1.12 8.44
C LEU A 265 -6.81 -0.36 9.65
N SER A 266 -7.93 0.34 9.50
CA SER A 266 -8.71 0.96 10.57
C SER A 266 -9.82 0.00 10.99
N VAL A 267 -9.80 -0.41 12.26
CA VAL A 267 -10.62 -1.49 12.79
C VAL A 267 -11.26 -1.06 14.11
N ALA A 268 -12.52 -1.40 14.33
CA ALA A 268 -13.16 -1.17 15.63
C ALA A 268 -12.40 -1.88 16.76
N PRO A 269 -12.21 -1.26 17.94
CA PRO A 269 -11.45 -1.87 19.04
C PRO A 269 -11.88 -3.29 19.40
N GLY A 270 -13.19 -3.58 19.33
CA GLY A 270 -13.75 -4.90 19.64
C GLY A 270 -13.37 -5.99 18.63
N ASP A 271 -13.02 -5.60 17.39
CA ASP A 271 -12.71 -6.51 16.28
C ASP A 271 -11.20 -6.70 16.07
N ALA A 272 -10.35 -5.84 16.67
CA ALA A 272 -8.91 -5.81 16.44
C ALA A 272 -8.24 -7.18 16.67
N ASN A 273 -8.55 -7.86 17.78
CA ASN A 273 -7.99 -9.18 18.06
C ASN A 273 -8.42 -10.24 17.04
N ALA A 274 -9.67 -10.18 16.57
CA ALA A 274 -10.20 -11.11 15.57
C ALA A 274 -9.52 -10.89 14.21
N VAL A 275 -9.29 -9.65 13.83
CA VAL A 275 -8.53 -9.29 12.61
C VAL A 275 -7.10 -9.80 12.70
N CYS A 276 -6.37 -9.47 13.77
CA CYS A 276 -4.98 -9.93 13.96
C CYS A 276 -4.89 -11.47 13.95
N ALA A 277 -5.82 -12.16 14.58
CA ALA A 277 -5.83 -13.63 14.61
C ALA A 277 -6.00 -14.27 13.23
N ARG A 278 -6.75 -13.65 12.31
CA ARG A 278 -6.88 -14.14 10.92
C ARG A 278 -5.58 -14.06 10.15
N PHE A 279 -4.81 -12.98 10.30
CA PHE A 279 -3.48 -12.86 9.71
C PHE A 279 -2.50 -13.86 10.34
N ALA A 280 -2.48 -13.94 11.67
CA ALA A 280 -1.60 -14.86 12.41
C ALA A 280 -1.84 -16.34 12.05
N ALA A 281 -3.08 -16.74 11.77
CA ALA A 281 -3.41 -18.09 11.31
C ALA A 281 -2.76 -18.47 9.99
N ARG A 282 -2.24 -17.48 9.23
CA ARG A 282 -1.50 -17.67 7.99
C ARG A 282 0.00 -17.38 8.13
N GLY A 283 0.47 -17.16 9.36
CA GLY A 283 1.87 -16.81 9.64
C GLY A 283 2.25 -15.41 9.17
N LEU A 284 1.28 -14.53 9.07
CA LEU A 284 1.47 -13.10 8.80
C LEU A 284 1.49 -12.36 10.14
N ASP A 285 2.32 -11.33 10.25
CA ASP A 285 2.31 -10.45 11.40
C ASP A 285 1.21 -9.40 11.23
N ALA A 286 0.39 -9.23 12.25
CA ALA A 286 -0.59 -8.15 12.32
C ALA A 286 -0.70 -7.65 13.75
N ASN A 287 -0.44 -6.36 13.95
CA ASN A 287 -0.40 -5.74 15.28
C ASN A 287 -1.17 -4.43 15.30
N ALA A 288 -1.77 -4.11 16.43
CA ALA A 288 -2.32 -2.78 16.69
C ALA A 288 -1.17 -1.81 16.93
N VAL A 289 -0.78 -1.11 15.88
CA VAL A 289 0.38 -0.19 15.86
C VAL A 289 0.00 1.27 16.12
N GLY A 290 -1.25 1.53 16.50
CA GLY A 290 -1.69 2.88 16.77
C GLY A 290 -3.20 3.00 16.86
N ARG A 291 -3.68 4.22 16.78
CA ARG A 291 -5.10 4.55 16.90
C ARG A 291 -5.48 5.75 16.06
N VAL A 292 -6.73 5.79 15.65
CA VAL A 292 -7.35 6.91 14.96
C VAL A 292 -7.96 7.86 15.99
N LEU A 293 -7.70 9.15 15.84
CA LEU A 293 -8.10 10.20 16.78
C LEU A 293 -8.83 11.33 16.04
N PRO A 294 -9.61 12.16 16.75
CA PRO A 294 -10.09 13.43 16.20
C PRO A 294 -8.91 14.36 15.87
N GLY A 295 -9.02 15.11 14.77
CA GLY A 295 -8.02 16.11 14.35
C GLY A 295 -7.38 15.77 13.00
N SER A 296 -6.21 16.33 12.73
CA SER A 296 -5.54 16.26 11.42
C SER A 296 -4.07 15.86 11.48
N ALA A 297 -3.52 15.64 12.67
CA ALA A 297 -2.09 15.36 12.82
C ALA A 297 -1.78 13.87 12.88
N VAL A 298 -0.76 13.44 12.13
CA VAL A 298 -0.10 12.17 12.36
C VAL A 298 1.04 12.38 13.37
N THR A 299 1.05 11.58 14.43
CA THR A 299 1.98 11.69 15.56
C THR A 299 2.70 10.35 15.76
N LEU A 300 4.00 10.40 16.05
CA LEU A 300 4.78 9.25 16.50
C LEU A 300 4.81 9.23 18.02
N ALA A 301 4.63 8.06 18.62
CA ALA A 301 4.71 7.83 20.07
C ALA A 301 5.58 6.61 20.39
N ASP A 302 6.26 6.60 21.54
CA ASP A 302 7.10 5.48 22.00
C ASP A 302 6.83 5.09 23.47
N GLY A 303 5.64 5.28 23.97
CA GLY A 303 5.27 5.00 25.35
C GLY A 303 5.80 6.01 26.38
N ARG A 304 6.78 6.85 26.02
CA ARG A 304 7.35 7.93 26.87
C ARG A 304 7.02 9.31 26.33
N ASP A 305 7.29 9.50 25.04
CA ASP A 305 7.23 10.78 24.34
C ASP A 305 6.30 10.72 23.13
N ARG A 306 5.97 11.90 22.62
CA ARG A 306 5.21 12.09 21.39
C ARG A 306 5.87 13.17 20.54
N ALA A 307 6.00 12.90 19.23
CA ALA A 307 6.51 13.87 18.27
C ALA A 307 5.49 14.06 17.15
N PRO A 308 5.03 15.30 16.88
CA PRO A 308 4.23 15.58 15.69
C PRO A 308 5.03 15.21 14.43
N PHE A 309 4.43 14.41 13.56
CA PHE A 309 5.08 14.01 12.31
C PHE A 309 4.56 14.85 11.13
N TRP A 310 3.24 15.00 10.99
CA TRP A 310 2.62 15.73 9.89
C TRP A 310 1.27 16.23 10.30
N ASP A 311 0.89 17.43 9.82
CA ASP A 311 -0.46 17.95 9.97
C ASP A 311 -1.02 18.27 8.59
N HIS A 312 -1.95 17.45 8.11
CA HIS A 312 -2.52 17.60 6.78
C HIS A 312 -3.47 18.80 6.64
N ALA A 313 -3.99 19.36 7.75
CA ALA A 313 -4.74 20.62 7.70
C ALA A 313 -3.82 21.83 7.45
N ALA A 314 -2.59 21.80 7.95
CA ALA A 314 -1.60 22.84 7.71
C ALA A 314 -0.88 22.67 6.36
N THR A 315 -0.59 21.42 6.01
CA THR A 315 0.13 21.05 4.78
C THR A 315 -0.48 19.77 4.23
N PRO A 316 -1.38 19.83 3.24
CA PRO A 316 -1.92 18.65 2.59
C PRO A 316 -0.82 17.73 2.08
N TYR A 317 -1.00 16.43 2.23
CA TYR A 317 -0.02 15.43 1.79
C TYR A 317 -0.31 14.92 0.37
N LEU A 318 -1.55 14.56 0.11
CA LEU A 318 -2.03 14.20 -1.24
C LEU A 318 -2.60 15.40 -1.98
N ASP A 319 -3.19 16.37 -1.27
CA ASP A 319 -3.81 17.59 -1.81
C ASP A 319 -4.90 17.30 -2.86
N LEU A 320 -5.78 16.36 -2.56
CA LEU A 320 -6.85 15.92 -3.47
C LEU A 320 -8.17 16.70 -3.28
N GLY A 321 -8.15 17.78 -2.50
CA GLY A 321 -9.32 18.61 -2.26
C GLY A 321 -10.43 17.89 -1.47
N VAL A 322 -10.07 16.94 -0.63
CA VAL A 322 -11.01 16.29 0.30
C VAL A 322 -11.49 17.36 1.28
N PRO A 323 -12.80 17.59 1.43
CA PRO A 323 -13.29 18.52 2.43
C PRO A 323 -12.87 18.05 3.81
N HIS A 324 -12.09 18.85 4.52
CA HIS A 324 -11.87 18.66 5.95
C HIS A 324 -13.20 18.92 6.66
N ALA A 325 -13.74 17.92 7.35
CA ALA A 325 -14.97 18.02 8.12
C ALA A 325 -14.79 18.86 9.39
#